data_79acd0ce25f8e762acc22fe9bfdc64b0
#
_entry.id   79acd0ce25f8e762acc22fe9bfdc64b0
#
_cell.length_a   1.000
_cell.length_b   1.000
_cell.length_c   1.000
_cell.angle_alpha   90.00
_cell.angle_beta   90.00
_cell.angle_gamma   90.00
#
_symmetry.space_group_name_H-M   'P 1'
#
loop_
_entity.id
_entity.type
_entity.pdbx_description
1 polymer ?
#
loop_
_entity_poly.entity_id
_entity_poly.type
_entity_poly.pdbx_seq_one_letter_code
_entity_poly.pdbx_strand_id
1 'polypeptide(L)'
;MSKIYTSADQLIGKTPLLELTHIEKKYGLKAKVLAKLEYFNPAGSVKDRVAKKMLDDAEAAGKLTPDSVIIEPTSGNTGIGLASVAAARGYRIIIVMPETMSVERRQHLGRRDAERGHLLREHRNVDA
;
A
#
# COMPACT_ATOMS: atom_id res chain seq x y z
N MET A 1 4.31 -29.17 1.56
CA MET A 1 4.45 -28.45 2.86
C MET A 1 3.96 -27.02 2.67
N SER A 2 3.13 -26.52 3.58
CA SER A 2 2.69 -25.12 3.57
C SER A 2 3.88 -24.22 3.89
N LYS A 3 4.08 -23.17 3.09
CA LYS A 3 5.16 -22.19 3.32
C LYS A 3 4.70 -21.23 4.41
N ILE A 4 5.49 -21.11 5.48
CA ILE A 4 5.28 -20.09 6.52
C ILE A 4 5.97 -18.79 6.08
N TYR A 5 5.23 -17.69 6.10
CA TYR A 5 5.74 -16.36 5.82
C TYR A 5 5.99 -15.63 7.14
N THR A 6 7.11 -14.94 7.24
CA THR A 6 7.54 -14.23 8.45
C THR A 6 7.30 -12.72 8.38
N SER A 7 6.93 -12.21 7.19
CA SER A 7 6.60 -10.80 6.98
C SER A 7 5.47 -10.66 5.96
N ALA A 8 4.58 -9.70 6.17
CA ALA A 8 3.44 -9.44 5.29
C ALA A 8 3.86 -9.01 3.87
N ASP A 9 4.98 -8.30 3.73
CA ASP A 9 5.47 -7.85 2.43
C ASP A 9 5.89 -9.01 1.50
N GLN A 10 6.18 -10.21 2.06
CA GLN A 10 6.44 -11.43 1.29
C GLN A 10 5.21 -11.97 0.56
N LEU A 11 4.00 -11.56 0.96
CA LEU A 11 2.73 -11.95 0.34
C LEU A 11 2.36 -11.03 -0.82
N ILE A 12 2.95 -9.84 -0.90
CA ILE A 12 2.63 -8.84 -1.93
C ILE A 12 2.87 -9.43 -3.33
N GLY A 13 1.89 -9.21 -4.21
CA GLY A 13 1.97 -9.63 -5.60
C GLY A 13 1.61 -11.08 -5.88
N LYS A 14 1.36 -11.90 -4.85
CA LYS A 14 0.93 -13.30 -5.00
C LYS A 14 -0.59 -13.42 -5.08
N THR A 15 -1.22 -12.50 -5.80
CA THR A 15 -2.67 -12.43 -5.95
C THR A 15 -3.18 -13.44 -6.97
N PRO A 16 -4.35 -14.06 -6.73
CA PRO A 16 -4.91 -15.07 -7.61
C PRO A 16 -5.54 -14.47 -8.88
N LEU A 17 -5.78 -15.34 -9.86
CA LEU A 17 -6.66 -15.08 -11.00
C LEU A 17 -8.00 -15.74 -10.75
N LEU A 18 -9.08 -15.04 -11.10
CA LEU A 18 -10.46 -15.53 -11.08
C LEU A 18 -11.04 -15.48 -12.49
N GLU A 19 -11.52 -16.62 -13.00
CA GLU A 19 -12.28 -16.67 -14.25
C GLU A 19 -13.71 -16.18 -14.04
N LEU A 20 -14.15 -15.22 -14.85
CA LEU A 20 -15.45 -14.56 -14.73
C LEU A 20 -16.52 -15.31 -15.52
N THR A 21 -16.74 -16.59 -15.21
CA THR A 21 -17.59 -17.53 -15.96
C THR A 21 -19.03 -17.07 -16.14
N HIS A 22 -19.60 -16.37 -15.13
CA HIS A 22 -20.95 -15.81 -15.25
C HIS A 22 -21.06 -14.68 -16.27
N ILE A 23 -20.02 -13.85 -16.36
CA ILE A 23 -19.95 -12.77 -17.35
C ILE A 23 -19.80 -13.36 -18.74
N GLU A 24 -18.90 -14.33 -18.90
CA GLU A 24 -18.67 -15.03 -20.17
C GLU A 24 -19.97 -15.65 -20.71
N LYS A 25 -20.70 -16.37 -19.88
CA LYS A 25 -22.00 -16.97 -20.23
C LYS A 25 -23.06 -15.91 -20.58
N LYS A 26 -23.17 -14.87 -19.74
CA LYS A 26 -24.18 -13.82 -19.92
C LYS A 26 -24.04 -13.08 -21.25
N TYR A 27 -22.81 -12.85 -21.70
CA TYR A 27 -22.52 -12.10 -22.94
C TYR A 27 -22.08 -12.99 -24.11
N GLY A 28 -22.13 -14.30 -23.96
CA GLY A 28 -21.74 -15.25 -25.01
C GLY A 28 -20.30 -15.09 -25.48
N LEU A 29 -19.40 -14.77 -24.58
CA LEU A 29 -17.99 -14.51 -24.90
C LEU A 29 -17.29 -15.82 -25.30
N LYS A 30 -16.50 -15.76 -26.38
CA LYS A 30 -15.66 -16.88 -26.83
C LYS A 30 -14.31 -16.92 -26.12
N ALA A 31 -13.89 -15.81 -25.55
CA ALA A 31 -12.64 -15.67 -24.82
C ALA A 31 -12.86 -15.88 -23.31
N LYS A 32 -11.84 -16.43 -22.64
CA LYS A 32 -11.79 -16.45 -21.19
C LYS A 32 -11.47 -15.06 -20.65
N VAL A 33 -12.25 -14.61 -19.68
CA VAL A 33 -12.02 -13.33 -18.99
C VAL A 33 -11.52 -13.59 -17.58
N LEU A 34 -10.30 -13.17 -17.30
CA LEU A 34 -9.65 -13.37 -16.02
C LEU A 34 -9.48 -12.06 -15.27
N ALA A 35 -9.96 -12.03 -14.02
CA ALA A 35 -9.72 -10.92 -13.10
C ALA A 35 -8.49 -11.21 -12.23
N LYS A 36 -7.51 -10.30 -12.22
CA LYS A 36 -6.39 -10.31 -11.27
C LYS A 36 -6.85 -9.66 -9.96
N LEU A 37 -6.95 -10.45 -8.89
CA LEU A 37 -7.59 -10.00 -7.64
C LEU A 37 -6.59 -9.24 -6.74
N GLU A 38 -6.28 -8.01 -7.09
CA GLU A 38 -5.27 -7.18 -6.41
C GLU A 38 -5.66 -6.78 -4.97
N TYR A 39 -6.93 -6.87 -4.58
CA TYR A 39 -7.37 -6.62 -3.21
C TYR A 39 -6.91 -7.71 -2.21
N PHE A 40 -6.39 -8.83 -2.69
CA PHE A 40 -5.74 -9.85 -1.84
C PHE A 40 -4.31 -9.49 -1.43
N ASN A 41 -3.75 -8.38 -1.91
CA ASN A 41 -2.51 -7.87 -1.32
C ASN A 41 -2.74 -7.49 0.16
N PRO A 42 -1.71 -7.58 1.03
CA PRO A 42 -1.83 -7.33 2.48
C PRO A 42 -2.43 -5.98 2.87
N ALA A 43 -2.14 -4.90 2.11
CA ALA A 43 -2.75 -3.59 2.33
C ALA A 43 -3.99 -3.35 1.46
N GLY A 44 -4.41 -4.35 0.67
CA GLY A 44 -5.69 -4.40 -0.02
C GLY A 44 -5.72 -3.75 -1.41
N SER A 45 -4.58 -3.46 -2.04
CA SER A 45 -4.58 -2.87 -3.37
C SER A 45 -3.33 -3.22 -4.20
N VAL A 46 -3.40 -2.92 -5.51
CA VAL A 46 -2.25 -3.03 -6.42
C VAL A 46 -1.09 -2.13 -6.00
N LYS A 47 -1.33 -1.09 -5.20
CA LYS A 47 -0.30 -0.15 -4.74
C LYS A 47 0.70 -0.77 -3.76
N ASP A 48 0.36 -1.88 -3.16
CA ASP A 48 1.30 -2.66 -2.35
C ASP A 48 2.52 -3.07 -3.18
N ARG A 49 2.33 -3.43 -4.46
CA ARG A 49 3.42 -3.76 -5.39
C ARG A 49 4.34 -2.56 -5.64
N VAL A 50 3.73 -1.39 -5.85
CA VAL A 50 4.48 -0.14 -6.07
C VAL A 50 5.29 0.21 -4.82
N ALA A 51 4.65 0.20 -3.66
CA ALA A 51 5.28 0.49 -2.38
C ALA A 51 6.46 -0.45 -2.09
N LYS A 52 6.23 -1.76 -2.28
CA LYS A 52 7.31 -2.75 -2.11
C LYS A 52 8.48 -2.46 -3.03
N LYS A 53 8.23 -2.20 -4.32
CA LYS A 53 9.30 -1.93 -5.30
C LYS A 53 10.07 -0.66 -4.97
N MET A 54 9.40 0.40 -4.53
CA MET A 54 10.05 1.65 -4.12
C MET A 54 11.03 1.42 -2.97
N LEU A 55 10.63 0.66 -1.95
CA LEU A 55 11.50 0.36 -0.82
C LEU A 55 12.63 -0.60 -1.22
N ASP A 56 12.34 -1.64 -2.01
CA ASP A 56 13.36 -2.58 -2.53
C ASP A 56 14.46 -1.82 -3.29
N ASP A 57 14.08 -0.87 -4.16
CA ASP A 57 15.03 -0.08 -4.94
C ASP A 57 15.84 0.89 -4.06
N ALA A 58 15.19 1.51 -3.08
CA ALA A 58 15.86 2.42 -2.17
C ALA A 58 16.86 1.71 -1.25
N GLU A 59 16.52 0.51 -0.77
CA GLU A 59 17.42 -0.36 -0.02
C GLU A 59 18.60 -0.82 -0.88
N ALA A 60 18.34 -1.31 -2.10
CA ALA A 60 19.36 -1.75 -3.03
C ALA A 60 20.34 -0.62 -3.44
N ALA A 61 19.83 0.63 -3.50
CA ALA A 61 20.65 1.80 -3.77
C ALA A 61 21.39 2.36 -2.53
N GLY A 62 21.25 1.72 -1.36
CA GLY A 62 21.85 2.19 -0.10
C GLY A 62 21.27 3.51 0.42
N LYS A 63 20.06 3.90 -0.03
CA LYS A 63 19.39 5.15 0.37
C LYS A 63 18.61 5.01 1.68
N LEU A 64 18.32 3.78 2.12
CA LEU A 64 17.63 3.48 3.36
C LEU A 64 18.59 2.83 4.36
N THR A 65 18.61 3.36 5.57
CA THR A 65 19.28 2.81 6.74
C THR A 65 18.23 2.49 7.81
N PRO A 66 18.54 1.73 8.86
CA PRO A 66 17.60 1.44 9.94
C PRO A 66 16.98 2.69 10.60
N ASP A 67 17.69 3.81 10.60
CA ASP A 67 17.25 5.08 11.19
C ASP A 67 16.55 6.01 10.18
N SER A 68 16.41 5.60 8.94
CA SER A 68 15.77 6.41 7.90
C SER A 68 14.30 6.67 8.21
N VAL A 69 13.85 7.86 7.84
CA VAL A 69 12.43 8.25 7.89
C VAL A 69 11.95 8.44 6.46
N ILE A 70 10.93 7.68 6.08
CA ILE A 70 10.28 7.80 4.77
C ILE A 70 9.24 8.92 4.88
N ILE A 71 9.28 9.88 3.96
CA ILE A 71 8.30 10.97 3.89
C ILE A 71 7.65 10.91 2.51
N GLU A 72 6.33 10.76 2.49
CA GLU A 72 5.57 10.63 1.22
C GLU A 72 4.33 11.50 1.24
N PRO A 73 4.20 12.45 0.28
CA PRO A 73 2.98 13.25 0.11
C PRO A 73 1.94 12.44 -0.68
N THR A 74 1.06 11.77 0.02
CA THR A 74 0.03 10.93 -0.62
C THR A 74 -1.23 10.84 0.24
N SER A 75 -2.37 10.79 -0.42
CA SER A 75 -3.68 10.64 0.24
C SER A 75 -4.40 9.35 -0.13
N GLY A 76 -3.76 8.48 -0.90
CA GLY A 76 -4.38 7.31 -1.50
C GLY A 76 -3.73 5.99 -1.10
N ASN A 77 -4.05 4.96 -1.89
CA ASN A 77 -3.57 3.59 -1.68
C ASN A 77 -2.04 3.45 -1.72
N THR A 78 -1.34 4.39 -2.35
CA THR A 78 0.14 4.40 -2.35
C THR A 78 0.66 4.61 -0.93
N GLY A 79 0.12 5.59 -0.19
CA GLY A 79 0.49 5.81 1.21
C GLY A 79 0.15 4.62 2.10
N ILE A 80 -1.02 4.00 1.89
CA ILE A 80 -1.42 2.80 2.62
C ILE A 80 -0.42 1.66 2.36
N GLY A 81 -0.04 1.45 1.10
CA GLY A 81 0.94 0.44 0.72
C GLY A 81 2.32 0.72 1.33
N LEU A 82 2.79 1.97 1.24
CA LEU A 82 4.08 2.38 1.84
C LEU A 82 4.09 2.21 3.35
N ALA A 83 3.03 2.63 4.06
CA ALA A 83 2.90 2.44 5.50
C ALA A 83 2.93 0.96 5.89
N SER A 84 2.25 0.10 5.12
CA SER A 84 2.24 -1.34 5.35
C SER A 84 3.62 -1.98 5.18
N VAL A 85 4.35 -1.63 4.10
CA VAL A 85 5.68 -2.20 3.83
C VAL A 85 6.72 -1.63 4.81
N ALA A 86 6.66 -0.31 5.10
CA ALA A 86 7.53 0.34 6.08
C ALA A 86 7.37 -0.30 7.46
N ALA A 87 6.13 -0.52 7.92
CA ALA A 87 5.87 -1.20 9.19
C ALA A 87 6.41 -2.63 9.20
N ALA A 88 6.22 -3.40 8.11
CA ALA A 88 6.73 -4.76 7.99
C ALA A 88 8.26 -4.85 8.04
N ARG A 89 8.97 -3.79 7.62
CA ARG A 89 10.44 -3.71 7.58
C ARG A 89 11.05 -2.90 8.74
N GLY A 90 10.21 -2.30 9.59
CA GLY A 90 10.67 -1.53 10.75
C GLY A 90 11.10 -0.09 10.46
N TYR A 91 10.78 0.45 9.28
CA TYR A 91 11.04 1.85 8.96
C TYR A 91 10.00 2.79 9.58
N ARG A 92 10.45 3.98 9.94
CA ARG A 92 9.56 5.10 10.27
C ARG A 92 9.03 5.70 8.98
N ILE A 93 7.74 6.06 8.98
CA ILE A 93 7.12 6.74 7.84
C ILE A 93 6.29 7.94 8.31
N ILE A 94 6.30 8.98 7.51
CA ILE A 94 5.49 10.19 7.67
C ILE A 94 4.69 10.36 6.38
N ILE A 95 3.37 10.24 6.49
CA ILE A 95 2.46 10.51 5.37
C ILE A 95 1.96 11.94 5.48
N VAL A 96 2.23 12.72 4.45
CA VAL A 96 1.75 14.11 4.32
C VAL A 96 0.49 14.12 3.47
N MET A 97 -0.60 14.69 3.97
CA MET A 97 -1.86 14.78 3.23
C MET A 97 -2.59 16.08 3.51
N PRO A 98 -3.40 16.59 2.52
CA PRO A 98 -4.23 17.76 2.73
C PRO A 98 -5.24 17.56 3.86
N GLU A 99 -5.50 18.61 4.62
CA GLU A 99 -6.45 18.57 5.74
C GLU A 99 -7.89 18.31 5.29
N THR A 100 -8.21 18.60 4.03
CA THR A 100 -9.51 18.34 3.39
C THR A 100 -9.84 16.86 3.19
N MET A 101 -8.89 15.95 3.45
CA MET A 101 -9.15 14.51 3.34
C MET A 101 -10.09 14.00 4.41
N SER A 102 -10.92 12.99 4.06
CA SER A 102 -11.92 12.43 4.97
C SER A 102 -11.29 11.87 6.25
N VAL A 103 -12.06 11.95 7.35
CA VAL A 103 -11.63 11.48 8.67
C VAL A 103 -11.29 9.98 8.63
N GLU A 104 -12.09 9.20 7.89
CA GLU A 104 -11.91 7.75 7.76
C GLU A 104 -10.55 7.41 7.11
N ARG A 105 -10.14 8.15 6.07
CA ARG A 105 -8.84 7.95 5.42
C ARG A 105 -7.69 8.30 6.35
N ARG A 106 -7.82 9.39 7.11
CA ARG A 106 -6.82 9.78 8.11
C ARG A 106 -6.68 8.72 9.20
N GLN A 107 -7.80 8.18 9.69
CA GLN A 107 -7.81 7.12 10.70
C GLN A 107 -7.27 5.79 10.16
N HIS A 108 -7.57 5.46 8.90
CA HIS A 108 -7.10 4.22 8.29
C HIS A 108 -5.57 4.20 8.14
N LEU A 109 -4.98 5.31 7.76
CA LEU A 109 -3.53 5.50 7.72
C LEU A 109 -2.94 5.53 9.14
N GLY A 110 -3.51 6.32 10.04
CA GLY A 110 -3.04 6.45 11.42
C GLY A 110 -3.08 5.15 12.24
N ARG A 111 -4.04 4.26 11.99
CA ARG A 111 -4.08 2.95 12.68
C ARG A 111 -2.95 2.01 12.25
N ARG A 112 -2.46 2.15 11.02
CA ARG A 112 -1.32 1.36 10.50
C ARG A 112 0.02 1.97 10.88
N ASP A 113 0.03 3.28 11.18
CA ASP A 113 1.22 4.04 11.58
C ASP A 113 1.39 4.12 13.11
N ALA A 114 0.38 3.69 13.90
CA ALA A 114 0.26 3.99 15.32
C ALA A 114 1.41 3.47 16.19
N GLU A 115 2.21 2.54 15.71
CA GLU A 115 3.36 2.02 16.47
C GLU A 115 4.69 2.68 16.08
N ARG A 116 4.84 3.28 14.89
CA ARG A 116 6.12 3.82 14.41
C ARG A 116 6.07 5.04 13.48
N GLY A 117 4.90 5.57 13.12
CA GLY A 117 4.77 6.68 12.18
C GLY A 117 4.07 7.93 12.79
N HIS A 118 4.36 9.09 12.23
CA HIS A 118 3.68 10.33 12.54
C HIS A 118 2.91 10.83 11.31
N LEU A 119 1.65 11.19 11.52
CA LEU A 119 0.85 11.88 10.52
C LEU A 119 1.06 13.39 10.68
N LEU A 120 1.72 14.03 9.72
CA LEU A 120 1.80 15.49 9.67
C LEU A 120 0.60 16.05 8.93
N ARG A 121 -0.02 17.08 9.51
CA ARG A 121 -1.05 17.89 8.87
C ARG A 121 -0.38 19.06 8.16
N GLU A 122 -0.70 19.24 6.89
CA GLU A 122 -0.30 20.44 6.16
C GLU A 122 -1.27 21.57 6.54
N HIS A 123 -0.83 22.49 7.39
CA HIS A 123 -1.53 23.76 7.59
C HIS A 123 -1.19 24.66 6.38
N ARG A 124 -2.16 24.86 5.48
CA ARG A 124 -2.09 26.02 4.61
C ARG A 124 -2.43 27.25 5.44
N ASN A 125 -1.45 28.03 5.77
CA ASN A 125 -1.70 29.45 6.06
C ASN A 125 -2.15 30.07 4.73
N VAL A 126 -3.46 30.26 4.59
CA VAL A 126 -4.03 31.15 3.57
C VAL A 126 -4.19 32.50 4.27
N ASP A 127 -3.06 33.18 4.44
CA ASP A 127 -3.05 34.60 4.77
C ASP A 127 -2.52 35.32 3.53
N ALA A 128 -3.42 35.92 2.80
CA ALA A 128 -3.20 37.08 1.95
C ALA A 128 -4.55 37.75 1.64
#